data_e0eac1bc21c9eddd1881478f7d6bbdb9
#
_entry.id   e0eac1bc21c9eddd1881478f7d6bbdb9
#
_cell.length_a   1.000
_cell.length_b   1.000
_cell.length_c   1.000
_cell.angle_alpha   90.00
_cell.angle_beta   90.00
_cell.angle_gamma   90.00
#
_symmetry.space_group_name_H-M   'P 1'
#
loop_
_entity.id
_entity.type
_entity.pdbx_description
1 polymer ?
#
loop_
_entity_poly.entity_id
_entity_poly.type
_entity_poly.pdbx_seq_one_letter_code
_entity_poly.pdbx_strand_id
1 'polypeptide(L)'
;SAPETFRNIYYEGSDYYSFGITLFELCCGYTPYANMQQEEIEQYVSLQKIPFPAEMSSMFQDFLSALTYYDITNRKNQNNPNRRWTYDEVKRWLDGDDTLIIPGEGIGNAGKGTMPAFQFLGESYTDEEMLTAALAQNWEEGKKQLFRGYITAHFKLFDTETAQKCAASEEAAQRENGKDDIIYWNLLHQIAPKLKKFYWK
;
A
#
# COMPACT_ATOMS: atom_id res chain seq x y z
N SER A 1 13.34 -17.46 -9.91
CA SER A 1 12.35 -18.09 -9.00
C SER A 1 11.67 -17.05 -8.14
N ALA A 2 10.46 -17.33 -7.70
CA ALA A 2 9.71 -16.46 -6.79
C ALA A 2 10.29 -16.47 -5.37
N PRO A 3 10.21 -15.34 -4.61
CA PRO A 3 10.86 -15.24 -3.29
C PRO A 3 10.40 -16.30 -2.27
N GLU A 4 9.13 -16.66 -2.30
CA GLU A 4 8.55 -17.64 -1.38
C GLU A 4 9.06 -19.07 -1.62
N THR A 5 9.60 -19.36 -2.80
CA THR A 5 10.17 -20.69 -3.10
C THR A 5 11.41 -20.98 -2.27
N PHE A 6 12.16 -19.96 -1.82
CA PHE A 6 13.25 -20.10 -0.87
C PHE A 6 12.79 -20.61 0.50
N ARG A 7 11.48 -20.46 0.80
CA ARG A 7 10.83 -20.94 2.03
C ARG A 7 9.98 -22.19 1.78
N ASN A 8 10.18 -22.88 0.65
CA ASN A 8 9.38 -24.03 0.21
C ASN A 8 7.87 -23.77 0.13
N ILE A 9 7.48 -22.54 -0.19
CA ILE A 9 6.09 -22.18 -0.44
C ILE A 9 5.90 -22.09 -1.96
N TYR A 10 4.94 -22.88 -2.47
CA TYR A 10 4.61 -22.94 -3.89
C TYR A 10 3.12 -22.75 -4.06
N TYR A 11 2.70 -21.87 -4.98
CA TYR A 11 1.33 -21.64 -5.37
C TYR A 11 1.28 -21.03 -6.77
N GLU A 12 0.11 -20.93 -7.38
CA GLU A 12 -0.05 -20.42 -8.74
C GLU A 12 0.69 -19.08 -8.99
N GLY A 13 0.60 -18.13 -8.05
CA GLY A 13 1.29 -16.85 -8.15
C GLY A 13 2.82 -16.95 -8.22
N SER A 14 3.45 -18.08 -7.84
CA SER A 14 4.89 -18.28 -7.97
C SER A 14 5.30 -18.44 -9.44
N ASP A 15 4.45 -19.04 -10.26
CA ASP A 15 4.66 -19.17 -11.70
C ASP A 15 4.50 -17.81 -12.38
N TYR A 16 3.51 -17.02 -11.98
CA TYR A 16 3.32 -15.65 -12.49
C TYR A 16 4.46 -14.72 -12.12
N TYR A 17 5.06 -14.86 -10.94
CA TYR A 17 6.29 -14.15 -10.61
C TYR A 17 7.42 -14.50 -11.59
N SER A 18 7.66 -15.77 -11.78
CA SER A 18 8.69 -16.26 -12.69
C SER A 18 8.44 -15.81 -14.13
N PHE A 19 7.19 -15.81 -14.55
CA PHE A 19 6.76 -15.27 -15.85
C PHE A 19 7.06 -13.77 -15.95
N GLY A 20 6.75 -12.97 -14.93
CA GLY A 20 7.06 -11.53 -14.90
C GLY A 20 8.57 -11.25 -15.00
N ILE A 21 9.42 -12.02 -14.32
CA ILE A 21 10.88 -11.92 -14.44
C ILE A 21 11.36 -12.27 -15.85
N THR A 22 10.79 -13.30 -16.46
CA THR A 22 11.11 -13.69 -17.84
C THR A 22 10.73 -12.59 -18.83
N LEU A 23 9.56 -11.98 -18.68
CA LEU A 23 9.14 -10.85 -19.51
C LEU A 23 10.07 -9.64 -19.35
N PHE A 24 10.47 -9.34 -18.12
CA PHE A 24 11.46 -8.29 -17.86
C PHE A 24 12.76 -8.56 -18.62
N GLU A 25 13.30 -9.78 -18.50
CA GLU A 25 14.54 -10.18 -19.16
C GLU A 25 14.43 -10.12 -20.69
N LEU A 26 13.30 -10.54 -21.24
CA LEU A 26 13.06 -10.44 -22.69
C LEU A 26 13.04 -8.98 -23.17
N CYS A 27 12.52 -8.06 -22.39
CA CYS A 27 12.45 -6.65 -22.75
C CYS A 27 13.76 -5.90 -22.54
N CYS A 28 14.50 -6.23 -21.47
CA CYS A 28 15.68 -5.47 -21.06
C CYS A 28 17.00 -6.13 -21.49
N GLY A 29 17.00 -7.42 -21.79
CA GLY A 29 18.21 -8.20 -22.11
C GLY A 29 19.03 -8.61 -20.88
N TYR A 30 18.54 -8.33 -19.67
CA TYR A 30 19.15 -8.70 -18.39
C TYR A 30 18.06 -8.92 -17.32
N THR A 31 18.37 -9.68 -16.27
CA THR A 31 17.45 -9.86 -15.15
C THR A 31 17.47 -8.66 -14.21
N PRO A 32 16.39 -8.34 -13.50
CA PRO A 32 16.36 -7.21 -12.58
C PRO A 32 17.39 -7.30 -11.44
N TYR A 33 18.02 -8.45 -11.27
CA TYR A 33 18.98 -8.74 -10.21
C TYR A 33 20.40 -9.01 -10.75
N ALA A 34 20.70 -8.67 -11.98
CA ALA A 34 21.96 -9.01 -12.66
C ALA A 34 23.22 -8.53 -11.92
N ASN A 35 23.12 -7.50 -11.09
CA ASN A 35 24.24 -6.93 -10.35
C ASN A 35 24.22 -7.29 -8.85
N MET A 36 23.38 -8.22 -8.42
CA MET A 36 23.26 -8.64 -7.01
C MET A 36 23.83 -10.02 -6.77
N GLN A 37 24.42 -10.24 -5.59
CA GLN A 37 24.82 -11.56 -5.14
C GLN A 37 23.58 -12.37 -4.69
N GLN A 38 23.71 -13.71 -4.62
CA GLN A 38 22.58 -14.60 -4.31
C GLN A 38 21.92 -14.24 -2.96
N GLU A 39 22.70 -13.97 -1.94
CA GLU A 39 22.22 -13.64 -0.60
C GLU A 39 21.49 -12.29 -0.58
N GLU A 40 21.95 -11.34 -1.37
CA GLU A 40 21.30 -10.03 -1.55
C GLU A 40 19.97 -10.18 -2.27
N ILE A 41 19.91 -11.03 -3.31
CA ILE A 41 18.67 -11.32 -4.05
C ILE A 41 17.61 -11.88 -3.10
N GLU A 42 17.94 -12.87 -2.28
CA GLU A 42 16.99 -13.50 -1.35
C GLU A 42 16.38 -12.52 -0.35
N GLN A 43 17.17 -11.56 0.12
CA GLN A 43 16.67 -10.50 1.00
C GLN A 43 15.85 -9.47 0.24
N TYR A 44 16.35 -8.99 -0.89
CA TYR A 44 15.72 -7.94 -1.69
C TYR A 44 14.34 -8.34 -2.20
N VAL A 45 14.25 -9.52 -2.85
CA VAL A 45 13.02 -9.97 -3.51
C VAL A 45 11.85 -10.22 -2.57
N SER A 46 12.12 -10.41 -1.28
CA SER A 46 11.09 -10.62 -0.25
C SER A 46 10.54 -9.33 0.36
N LEU A 47 11.18 -8.18 0.10
CA LEU A 47 10.90 -6.93 0.79
C LEU A 47 10.61 -5.76 -0.15
N GLN A 48 10.97 -5.87 -1.41
CA GLN A 48 10.92 -4.73 -2.33
C GLN A 48 10.44 -5.14 -3.72
N LYS A 49 9.94 -4.14 -4.47
CA LYS A 49 9.63 -4.28 -5.89
C LYS A 49 10.90 -4.52 -6.69
N ILE A 50 10.77 -5.18 -7.83
CA ILE A 50 11.87 -5.24 -8.81
C ILE A 50 12.18 -3.83 -9.34
N PRO A 51 13.46 -3.49 -9.57
CA PRO A 51 13.83 -2.20 -10.13
C PRO A 51 13.48 -2.16 -11.63
N PHE A 52 12.88 -1.06 -12.09
CA PHE A 52 12.55 -0.85 -13.50
C PHE A 52 13.47 0.19 -14.13
N PRO A 53 13.90 -0.01 -15.40
CA PRO A 53 14.57 1.03 -16.16
C PRO A 53 13.65 2.23 -16.42
N ALA A 54 14.20 3.43 -16.43
CA ALA A 54 13.44 4.66 -16.65
C ALA A 54 12.74 4.71 -18.01
N GLU A 55 13.26 4.01 -19.01
CA GLU A 55 12.75 3.93 -20.37
C GLU A 55 11.56 2.99 -20.51
N MET A 56 11.30 2.13 -19.53
CA MET A 56 10.18 1.20 -19.56
C MET A 56 8.86 1.96 -19.40
N SER A 57 7.88 1.68 -20.28
CA SER A 57 6.58 2.34 -20.17
C SER A 57 5.89 2.06 -18.84
N SER A 58 5.21 3.05 -18.28
CA SER A 58 4.50 2.91 -16.99
C SER A 58 3.49 1.76 -17.01
N MET A 59 2.74 1.62 -18.10
CA MET A 59 1.78 0.52 -18.26
C MET A 59 2.43 -0.86 -18.14
N PHE A 60 3.65 -1.03 -18.67
CA PHE A 60 4.35 -2.31 -18.59
C PHE A 60 5.01 -2.50 -17.22
N GLN A 61 5.50 -1.42 -16.59
CA GLN A 61 5.95 -1.46 -15.19
C GLN A 61 4.83 -1.90 -14.25
N ASP A 62 3.62 -1.38 -14.44
CA ASP A 62 2.43 -1.75 -13.67
C ASP A 62 2.11 -3.24 -13.82
N PHE A 63 2.11 -3.73 -15.06
CA PHE A 63 1.89 -5.14 -15.35
C PHE A 63 2.93 -6.04 -14.67
N LEU A 64 4.21 -5.71 -14.83
CA LEU A 64 5.28 -6.47 -14.18
C LEU A 64 5.22 -6.37 -12.66
N SER A 65 4.90 -5.20 -12.10
CA SER A 65 4.70 -5.01 -10.66
C SER A 65 3.59 -5.92 -10.12
N ALA A 66 2.51 -6.07 -10.88
CA ALA A 66 1.39 -6.92 -10.49
C ALA A 66 1.74 -8.41 -10.51
N LEU A 67 2.55 -8.86 -11.47
CA LEU A 67 3.03 -10.25 -11.56
C LEU A 67 4.10 -10.55 -10.52
N THR A 68 4.97 -9.58 -10.21
CA THR A 68 6.13 -9.77 -9.33
C THR A 68 5.94 -9.20 -7.92
N TYR A 69 4.69 -8.98 -7.53
CA TYR A 69 4.41 -8.47 -6.19
C TYR A 69 4.99 -9.38 -5.10
N TYR A 70 5.79 -8.79 -4.21
CA TYR A 70 6.61 -9.55 -3.26
C TYR A 70 5.83 -10.05 -2.04
N ASP A 71 4.80 -9.32 -1.60
CA ASP A 71 4.03 -9.70 -0.41
C ASP A 71 3.01 -10.79 -0.73
N ILE A 72 3.20 -11.95 -0.11
CA ILE A 72 2.35 -13.13 -0.28
C ILE A 72 1.32 -13.31 0.85
N THR A 73 1.19 -12.33 1.75
CA THR A 73 0.27 -12.41 2.90
C THR A 73 -1.15 -12.73 2.45
N ASN A 74 -1.60 -12.10 1.37
CA ASN A 74 -2.97 -12.24 0.85
C ASN A 74 -3.11 -13.29 -0.26
N ARG A 75 -2.11 -14.14 -0.52
CA ARG A 75 -2.09 -15.08 -1.66
C ARG A 75 -3.29 -16.03 -1.76
N LYS A 76 -3.96 -16.30 -0.63
CA LYS A 76 -5.15 -17.16 -0.57
C LYS A 76 -6.47 -16.40 -0.62
N ASN A 77 -6.43 -15.07 -0.55
CA ASN A 77 -7.63 -14.23 -0.56
C ASN A 77 -7.81 -13.60 -1.93
N GLN A 78 -8.59 -14.25 -2.79
CA GLN A 78 -8.87 -13.79 -4.15
C GLN A 78 -9.57 -12.43 -4.21
N ASN A 79 -10.28 -12.05 -3.16
CA ASN A 79 -10.97 -10.76 -3.09
C ASN A 79 -10.06 -9.60 -2.63
N ASN A 80 -8.83 -9.90 -2.19
CA ASN A 80 -7.88 -8.86 -1.81
C ASN A 80 -7.05 -8.44 -3.02
N PRO A 81 -7.04 -7.16 -3.40
CA PRO A 81 -6.26 -6.66 -4.53
C PRO A 81 -4.75 -6.69 -4.27
N ASN A 82 -4.30 -6.68 -3.01
CA ASN A 82 -2.89 -6.74 -2.64
C ASN A 82 -2.36 -8.18 -2.67
N ARG A 83 -2.45 -8.80 -3.82
CA ARG A 83 -1.88 -10.10 -4.17
C ARG A 83 -1.40 -10.09 -5.62
N ARG A 84 -0.54 -11.01 -5.98
CA ARG A 84 -0.14 -11.16 -7.39
C ARG A 84 -1.34 -11.43 -8.28
N TRP A 85 -1.31 -10.84 -9.44
CA TRP A 85 -2.22 -11.21 -10.52
C TRP A 85 -1.97 -12.65 -10.93
N THR A 86 -3.07 -13.31 -11.30
CA THR A 86 -3.11 -14.65 -11.87
C THR A 86 -3.79 -14.59 -13.23
N TYR A 87 -4.28 -15.70 -13.74
CA TYR A 87 -4.83 -15.80 -15.09
C TYR A 87 -5.91 -14.76 -15.41
N ASP A 88 -6.87 -14.57 -14.50
CA ASP A 88 -8.03 -13.72 -14.77
C ASP A 88 -7.63 -12.24 -14.94
N GLU A 89 -6.76 -11.72 -14.06
CA GLU A 89 -6.28 -10.35 -14.17
C GLU A 89 -5.38 -10.17 -15.39
N VAL A 90 -4.48 -11.10 -15.65
CA VAL A 90 -3.61 -11.07 -16.84
C VAL A 90 -4.44 -11.04 -18.11
N LYS A 91 -5.46 -11.90 -18.21
CA LYS A 91 -6.36 -11.93 -19.36
C LYS A 91 -7.11 -10.61 -19.53
N ARG A 92 -7.69 -10.08 -18.43
CA ARG A 92 -8.40 -8.79 -18.44
C ARG A 92 -7.48 -7.64 -18.86
N TRP A 93 -6.23 -7.63 -18.39
CA TRP A 93 -5.25 -6.64 -18.81
C TRP A 93 -4.93 -6.70 -20.30
N LEU A 94 -4.75 -7.90 -20.86
CA LEU A 94 -4.55 -8.11 -22.28
C LEU A 94 -5.78 -7.70 -23.11
N ASP A 95 -6.98 -7.84 -22.56
CA ASP A 95 -8.24 -7.38 -23.18
C ASP A 95 -8.45 -5.85 -23.03
N GLY A 96 -7.50 -5.12 -22.41
CA GLY A 96 -7.52 -3.66 -22.28
C GLY A 96 -8.32 -3.14 -21.10
N ASP A 97 -8.53 -3.94 -20.05
CA ASP A 97 -9.22 -3.50 -18.83
C ASP A 97 -8.31 -2.60 -18.00
N ASP A 98 -8.64 -1.31 -17.94
CA ASP A 98 -7.93 -0.27 -17.18
C ASP A 98 -8.43 -0.10 -15.73
N THR A 99 -9.40 -0.92 -15.31
CA THR A 99 -9.93 -0.90 -13.94
C THR A 99 -9.18 -1.82 -12.98
N LEU A 100 -8.18 -2.54 -13.49
CA LEU A 100 -7.38 -3.46 -12.68
C LEU A 100 -6.52 -2.73 -11.66
N ILE A 101 -6.48 -3.28 -10.47
CA ILE A 101 -5.73 -2.74 -9.33
C ILE A 101 -4.32 -3.30 -9.34
N ILE A 102 -3.32 -2.42 -9.33
CA ILE A 102 -1.92 -2.81 -9.21
C ILE A 102 -1.59 -3.07 -7.73
N PRO A 103 -1.17 -4.28 -7.35
CA PRO A 103 -0.86 -4.61 -5.95
C PRO A 103 0.20 -3.67 -5.37
N GLY A 104 -0.05 -3.18 -4.18
CA GLY A 104 0.87 -2.28 -3.47
C GLY A 104 0.89 -0.83 -3.96
N GLU A 105 0.42 -0.54 -5.18
CA GLU A 105 0.28 0.82 -5.72
C GLU A 105 -1.16 1.29 -5.75
N GLY A 106 -2.08 0.40 -5.90
CA GLY A 106 -3.51 0.67 -5.76
C GLY A 106 -3.91 1.12 -4.35
N ILE A 107 -2.99 1.11 -3.42
CA ILE A 107 -3.12 1.75 -2.11
C ILE A 107 -3.27 3.28 -2.25
N GLY A 108 -2.88 3.88 -3.38
CA GLY A 108 -3.17 5.28 -3.68
C GLY A 108 -4.65 5.57 -3.95
N ASN A 109 -5.44 4.67 -4.57
CA ASN A 109 -6.87 4.90 -4.85
C ASN A 109 -7.74 3.64 -5.00
N ALA A 110 -7.19 2.43 -5.06
CA ALA A 110 -7.98 1.22 -5.30
C ALA A 110 -7.61 0.02 -4.41
N GLY A 111 -6.54 0.10 -3.61
CA GLY A 111 -6.23 -0.84 -2.52
C GLY A 111 -6.88 -0.43 -1.20
N LYS A 112 -7.56 0.70 -1.18
CA LYS A 112 -8.47 1.03 -0.09
C LYS A 112 -9.73 0.20 -0.29
N GLY A 113 -9.92 -0.79 0.57
CA GLY A 113 -11.24 -1.35 0.76
C GLY A 113 -12.23 -0.18 0.95
N THR A 114 -13.47 -0.36 0.58
CA THR A 114 -14.50 0.66 0.87
C THR A 114 -14.37 1.02 2.35
N MET A 115 -14.10 2.29 2.65
CA MET A 115 -13.94 2.77 4.02
C MET A 115 -15.22 2.44 4.80
N PRO A 116 -15.17 1.61 5.84
CA PRO A 116 -16.30 1.40 6.73
C PRO A 116 -16.69 2.72 7.37
N ALA A 117 -17.93 2.88 7.75
CA ALA A 117 -18.38 4.09 8.42
C ALA A 117 -17.64 4.32 9.74
N PHE A 118 -17.00 5.47 9.91
CA PHE A 118 -16.41 5.91 11.16
C PHE A 118 -17.35 6.90 11.84
N GLN A 119 -17.72 6.60 13.09
CA GLN A 119 -18.56 7.49 13.89
C GLN A 119 -17.71 8.52 14.62
N PHE A 120 -17.94 9.81 14.34
CA PHE A 120 -17.22 10.90 14.99
C PHE A 120 -18.17 12.07 15.27
N LEU A 121 -18.27 12.45 16.54
CA LEU A 121 -19.14 13.53 17.04
C LEU A 121 -20.61 13.42 16.59
N GLY A 122 -21.12 12.18 16.50
CA GLY A 122 -22.51 11.93 16.12
C GLY A 122 -22.76 11.84 14.61
N GLU A 123 -21.74 12.09 13.80
CA GLU A 123 -21.78 11.98 12.34
C GLU A 123 -21.08 10.69 11.86
N SER A 124 -21.46 10.21 10.69
CA SER A 124 -20.94 9.00 10.07
C SER A 124 -20.14 9.34 8.82
N TYR A 125 -18.86 8.99 8.80
CA TYR A 125 -17.95 9.29 7.70
C TYR A 125 -17.56 8.00 6.97
N THR A 126 -17.77 7.96 5.66
CA THR A 126 -17.41 6.87 4.76
C THR A 126 -16.37 7.28 3.72
N ASP A 127 -15.90 8.53 3.81
CA ASP A 127 -14.89 9.13 2.96
C ASP A 127 -13.74 9.66 3.81
N GLU A 128 -12.52 9.36 3.39
CA GLU A 128 -11.31 9.67 4.16
C GLU A 128 -10.98 11.16 4.18
N GLU A 129 -11.19 11.88 3.08
CA GLU A 129 -10.96 13.33 3.03
C GLU A 129 -11.97 14.04 3.95
N MET A 130 -13.23 13.61 3.92
CA MET A 130 -14.27 14.16 4.80
C MET A 130 -14.00 13.85 6.28
N LEU A 131 -13.60 12.62 6.60
CA LEU A 131 -13.22 12.26 7.97
C LEU A 131 -12.01 13.09 8.43
N THR A 132 -10.97 13.19 7.60
CA THR A 132 -9.76 13.94 7.95
C THR A 132 -10.05 15.43 8.14
N ALA A 133 -10.94 16.02 7.33
CA ALA A 133 -11.41 17.39 7.51
C ALA A 133 -12.17 17.57 8.84
N ALA A 134 -13.04 16.63 9.19
CA ALA A 134 -13.77 16.66 10.46
C ALA A 134 -12.84 16.53 11.68
N LEU A 135 -11.84 15.65 11.60
CA LEU A 135 -10.80 15.49 12.62
C LEU A 135 -9.96 16.77 12.77
N ALA A 136 -9.62 17.45 11.67
CA ALA A 136 -8.90 18.72 11.71
C ALA A 136 -9.75 19.86 12.30
N GLN A 137 -11.03 19.91 11.98
CA GLN A 137 -11.97 20.92 12.53
C GLN A 137 -12.22 20.77 14.02
N ASN A 138 -12.20 19.54 14.51
CA ASN A 138 -12.44 19.20 15.90
C ASN A 138 -11.16 18.69 16.57
N TRP A 139 -10.15 19.54 16.60
CA TRP A 139 -8.74 19.25 16.89
C TRP A 139 -8.51 18.39 18.14
N GLU A 140 -9.02 18.84 19.30
CA GLU A 140 -8.79 18.14 20.57
C GLU A 140 -9.45 16.77 20.60
N GLU A 141 -10.65 16.64 20.06
CA GLU A 141 -11.33 15.35 20.02
C GLU A 141 -10.71 14.43 18.97
N GLY A 142 -10.30 14.97 17.83
CA GLY A 142 -9.56 14.22 16.82
C GLY A 142 -8.24 13.66 17.35
N LYS A 143 -7.46 14.44 18.08
CA LYS A 143 -6.24 13.96 18.78
C LYS A 143 -6.55 12.82 19.73
N LYS A 144 -7.62 12.93 20.53
CA LYS A 144 -8.04 11.84 21.43
C LYS A 144 -8.38 10.56 20.69
N GLN A 145 -9.06 10.66 19.53
CA GLN A 145 -9.40 9.49 18.73
C GLN A 145 -8.13 8.81 18.19
N LEU A 146 -7.13 9.59 17.74
CA LEU A 146 -5.84 9.05 17.31
C LEU A 146 -5.10 8.39 18.49
N PHE A 147 -4.80 9.14 19.52
CA PHE A 147 -3.93 8.65 20.60
C PHE A 147 -4.55 7.57 21.49
N ARG A 148 -5.84 7.31 21.35
CA ARG A 148 -6.51 6.12 21.90
C ARG A 148 -6.53 4.93 20.95
N GLY A 149 -5.93 5.06 19.75
CA GLY A 149 -5.83 3.99 18.76
C GLY A 149 -7.09 3.74 17.95
N TYR A 150 -8.15 4.54 18.09
CA TYR A 150 -9.41 4.31 17.35
C TYR A 150 -9.26 4.57 15.85
N ILE A 151 -8.52 5.60 15.48
CA ILE A 151 -8.25 5.92 14.07
C ILE A 151 -7.37 4.83 13.46
N THR A 152 -6.32 4.41 14.14
CA THR A 152 -5.45 3.31 13.71
C THR A 152 -6.21 2.00 13.53
N ALA A 153 -7.07 1.65 14.49
CA ALA A 153 -7.91 0.45 14.41
C ALA A 153 -8.87 0.51 13.22
N HIS A 154 -9.44 1.68 12.94
CA HIS A 154 -10.33 1.87 11.82
C HIS A 154 -9.61 1.70 10.48
N PHE A 155 -8.47 2.39 10.28
CA PHE A 155 -7.69 2.27 9.05
C PHE A 155 -7.16 0.85 8.81
N LYS A 156 -6.87 0.07 9.86
CA LYS A 156 -6.49 -1.35 9.72
C LYS A 156 -7.52 -2.20 8.99
N LEU A 157 -8.78 -1.79 8.95
CA LEU A 157 -9.86 -2.52 8.29
C LEU A 157 -9.80 -2.41 6.75
N PHE A 158 -9.22 -1.32 6.21
CA PHE A 158 -9.27 -1.06 4.78
C PHE A 158 -8.01 -0.41 4.18
N ASP A 159 -7.14 0.20 4.99
CA ASP A 159 -5.91 0.89 4.56
C ASP A 159 -4.78 0.66 5.56
N THR A 160 -4.03 -0.41 5.34
CA THR A 160 -2.92 -0.82 6.23
C THR A 160 -1.78 0.21 6.25
N GLU A 161 -1.53 0.91 5.14
CA GLU A 161 -0.46 1.92 5.07
C GLU A 161 -0.80 3.12 5.95
N THR A 162 -2.01 3.66 5.80
CA THR A 162 -2.47 4.76 6.66
C THR A 162 -2.55 4.33 8.13
N ALA A 163 -2.96 3.09 8.41
CA ALA A 163 -2.92 2.54 9.76
C ALA A 163 -1.50 2.51 10.36
N GLN A 164 -0.49 2.18 9.56
CA GLN A 164 0.92 2.22 10.00
C GLN A 164 1.39 3.65 10.30
N LYS A 165 1.00 4.63 9.47
CA LYS A 165 1.29 6.06 9.72
C LYS A 165 0.63 6.55 11.01
N CYS A 166 -0.61 6.14 11.27
CA CYS A 166 -1.31 6.45 12.51
C CYS A 166 -0.58 5.84 13.73
N ALA A 167 -0.22 4.55 13.67
CA ALA A 167 0.49 3.88 14.74
C ALA A 167 1.86 4.52 15.02
N ALA A 168 2.61 4.88 13.97
CA ALA A 168 3.90 5.58 14.11
C ALA A 168 3.71 6.95 14.78
N SER A 169 2.62 7.66 14.50
CA SER A 169 2.29 8.94 15.13
C SER A 169 1.92 8.77 16.61
N GLU A 170 1.20 7.71 16.97
CA GLU A 170 0.91 7.37 18.38
C GLU A 170 2.19 7.08 19.16
N GLU A 171 3.11 6.29 18.59
CA GLU A 171 4.41 6.02 19.20
C GLU A 171 5.27 7.29 19.35
N ALA A 172 5.29 8.16 18.33
CA ALA A 172 6.03 9.40 18.36
C ALA A 172 5.52 10.33 19.48
N ALA A 173 4.20 10.44 19.66
CA ALA A 173 3.60 11.24 20.72
C ALA A 173 3.97 10.72 22.13
N GLN A 174 4.09 9.40 22.31
CA GLN A 174 4.54 8.81 23.57
C GLN A 174 6.01 9.10 23.90
N ARG A 175 6.85 9.24 22.85
CA ARG A 175 8.29 9.52 22.99
C ARG A 175 8.61 11.01 23.13
N GLU A 176 7.84 11.86 22.49
CA GLU A 176 8.11 13.28 22.34
C GLU A 176 7.07 14.14 23.08
N ASN A 177 7.18 14.23 24.40
CA ASN A 177 6.29 15.02 25.23
C ASN A 177 6.13 16.47 24.71
N GLY A 178 4.89 16.92 24.58
CA GLY A 178 4.54 18.29 24.20
C GLY A 178 4.58 18.57 22.69
N LYS A 179 4.73 17.55 21.85
CA LYS A 179 4.70 17.69 20.37
C LYS A 179 3.45 17.09 19.72
N ASP A 180 2.45 16.76 20.50
CA ASP A 180 1.22 16.09 20.04
C ASP A 180 0.53 16.83 18.88
N ASP A 181 0.48 18.16 18.94
CA ASP A 181 -0.13 18.99 17.90
C ASP A 181 0.63 18.90 16.57
N ILE A 182 1.97 18.92 16.62
CA ILE A 182 2.81 18.84 15.42
C ILE A 182 2.70 17.45 14.81
N ILE A 183 2.73 16.41 15.64
CA ILE A 183 2.61 15.01 15.20
C ILE A 183 1.25 14.79 14.56
N TYR A 184 0.18 15.22 15.20
CA TYR A 184 -1.17 15.12 14.69
C TYR A 184 -1.36 15.88 13.38
N TRP A 185 -0.86 17.12 13.29
CA TRP A 185 -0.86 17.92 12.08
C TRP A 185 -0.18 17.22 10.91
N ASN A 186 1.03 16.70 11.13
CA ASN A 186 1.78 16.00 10.09
C ASN A 186 1.03 14.77 9.60
N LEU A 187 0.40 14.01 10.50
CA LEU A 187 -0.40 12.85 10.13
C LEU A 187 -1.60 13.24 9.24
N LEU A 188 -2.38 14.26 9.64
CA LEU A 188 -3.54 14.69 8.86
C LEU A 188 -3.14 15.11 7.43
N HIS A 189 -1.97 15.75 7.27
CA HIS A 189 -1.44 16.12 5.95
C HIS A 189 -0.92 14.93 5.14
N GLN A 190 -0.48 13.88 5.80
CA GLN A 190 -0.11 12.63 5.12
C GLN A 190 -1.34 11.86 4.63
N ILE A 191 -2.44 11.91 5.38
CA ILE A 191 -3.70 11.26 5.01
C ILE A 191 -4.41 12.06 3.91
N ALA A 192 -4.52 13.36 4.07
CA ALA A 192 -5.19 14.25 3.12
C ALA A 192 -4.30 15.45 2.74
N PRO A 193 -3.37 15.30 1.78
CA PRO A 193 -2.42 16.35 1.39
C PRO A 193 -3.09 17.63 0.87
N LYS A 194 -4.34 17.54 0.42
CA LYS A 194 -5.12 18.67 -0.08
C LYS A 194 -5.80 19.48 1.02
N LEU A 195 -5.74 19.06 2.28
CA LEU A 195 -6.22 19.87 3.40
C LEU A 195 -5.47 21.19 3.43
N LYS A 196 -6.16 22.25 3.01
CA LYS A 196 -5.61 23.61 2.99
C LYS A 196 -5.36 24.06 4.43
N LYS A 197 -4.37 24.93 4.63
CA LYS A 197 -3.92 25.53 5.91
C LYS A 197 -5.00 26.33 6.68
N PHE A 198 -6.25 25.88 6.74
CA PHE A 198 -7.37 26.68 7.25
C PHE A 198 -7.54 26.67 8.77
N TYR A 199 -6.70 26.00 9.53
CA TYR A 199 -7.04 25.65 10.92
C TYR A 199 -6.04 26.09 11.99
N TRP A 200 -5.15 27.02 11.69
CA TRP A 200 -4.44 27.74 12.76
C TRP A 200 -5.18 29.04 13.08
N LYS A 201 -5.90 29.07 14.18
CA LYS A 201 -6.22 30.27 14.95
C LYS A 201 -5.49 30.25 16.26
#